data_ab319320d77bf5d25d3dd0dddc06e523
#
_entry.id   ab319320d77bf5d25d3dd0dddc06e523
#
_cell.length_a   1.000
_cell.length_b   1.000
_cell.length_c   1.000
_cell.angle_alpha   90.00
_cell.angle_beta   90.00
_cell.angle_gamma   90.00
#
_symmetry.space_group_name_H-M   'P 1'
#
loop_
_entity.id
_entity.type
_entity.pdbx_description
1 polymer ?
#
loop_
_entity_poly.entity_id
_entity_poly.type
_entity_poly.pdbx_seq_one_letter_code
_entity_poly.pdbx_strand_id
1 'polypeptide(L)'
;MSFIDPAQGLPMTGLGRPLNITADLSKRAFVNEDMALYDLFAFHLRHGRSMIEGITFTGCRIEGPAIMLILPGTTFDAVNFGESKGDIGNLVLRPVRNMAIGAIPVINCTFQNCEFHALGFTGNEQILSEILAIKAVG
;
A
#
# COMPACT_ATOMS: atom_id res chain seq x y z
N MET A 1 -1.84 14.55 -5.43
CA MET A 1 -2.16 14.89 -6.83
C MET A 1 -1.03 14.41 -7.73
N SER A 2 -1.38 13.77 -8.82
CA SER A 2 -0.39 13.30 -9.78
C SER A 2 -0.08 14.37 -10.80
N PHE A 3 1.18 14.47 -11.18
CA PHE A 3 1.62 15.33 -12.27
C PHE A 3 1.74 14.51 -13.55
N ILE A 4 1.54 15.14 -14.68
CA ILE A 4 1.75 14.51 -15.98
C ILE A 4 3.21 14.73 -16.38
N ASP A 5 3.89 13.66 -16.80
CA ASP A 5 5.23 13.76 -17.36
C ASP A 5 5.13 14.38 -18.77
N PRO A 6 5.67 15.60 -18.98
CA PRO A 6 5.54 16.24 -20.29
C PRO A 6 6.20 15.48 -21.43
N ALA A 7 7.22 14.65 -21.13
CA ALA A 7 7.94 13.92 -22.16
C ALA A 7 7.19 12.66 -22.62
N GLN A 8 6.40 12.06 -21.75
CA GLN A 8 5.76 10.76 -22.01
C GLN A 8 4.23 10.79 -21.93
N GLY A 9 3.65 11.87 -21.44
CA GLY A 9 2.21 11.95 -21.23
C GLY A 9 1.68 11.06 -20.11
N LEU A 10 2.55 10.48 -19.27
CA LEU A 10 2.17 9.60 -18.17
C LEU A 10 2.08 10.38 -16.86
N PRO A 11 1.17 9.99 -15.95
CA PRO A 11 1.13 10.57 -14.62
C PRO A 11 2.44 10.37 -13.88
N MET A 12 2.84 11.38 -13.10
CA MET A 12 4.02 11.28 -12.24
C MET A 12 3.65 10.71 -10.87
N THR A 13 4.52 9.86 -10.33
CA THR A 13 4.43 9.42 -8.94
C THR A 13 5.16 10.42 -8.03
N GLY A 14 4.90 10.34 -6.72
CA GLY A 14 5.70 11.08 -5.73
C GLY A 14 7.11 10.52 -5.54
N LEU A 15 7.48 9.47 -6.27
CA LEU A 15 8.78 8.80 -6.19
C LEU A 15 9.80 9.36 -7.18
N GLY A 16 9.47 10.46 -7.86
CA GLY A 16 10.39 11.10 -8.80
C GLY A 16 10.47 10.42 -10.17
N ARG A 17 9.49 9.62 -10.51
CA ARG A 17 9.43 8.91 -11.80
C ARG A 17 7.99 8.85 -12.31
N PRO A 18 7.78 8.62 -13.62
CA PRO A 18 6.44 8.42 -14.15
C PRO A 18 5.80 7.15 -13.62
N LEU A 19 4.47 7.10 -13.69
CA LEU A 19 3.70 5.91 -13.35
C LEU A 19 4.11 4.75 -14.26
N ASN A 20 4.32 3.58 -13.67
CA ASN A 20 4.73 2.38 -14.37
C ASN A 20 3.87 1.19 -13.89
N ILE A 21 2.68 1.07 -14.48
CA ILE A 21 1.75 0.01 -14.09
C ILE A 21 2.35 -1.36 -14.39
N THR A 22 2.38 -2.25 -13.40
CA THR A 22 2.93 -3.58 -13.58
C THR A 22 2.12 -4.37 -14.61
N ALA A 23 2.83 -5.10 -15.46
CA ALA A 23 2.22 -5.99 -16.43
C ALA A 23 2.05 -7.42 -15.89
N ASP A 24 2.68 -7.75 -14.77
CA ASP A 24 2.69 -9.11 -14.23
C ASP A 24 2.50 -9.09 -12.72
N LEU A 25 1.28 -9.38 -12.28
CA LEU A 25 0.92 -9.42 -10.86
C LEU A 25 1.35 -10.72 -10.18
N SER A 26 1.92 -11.67 -10.90
CA SER A 26 2.38 -12.95 -10.33
C SER A 26 3.74 -12.86 -9.65
N LYS A 27 4.43 -11.74 -9.79
CA LYS A 27 5.76 -11.58 -9.21
C LYS A 27 5.76 -11.65 -7.69
N ARG A 28 6.88 -12.09 -7.14
CA ARG A 28 7.11 -12.10 -5.68
C ARG A 28 7.94 -10.91 -5.22
N ALA A 29 8.46 -10.14 -6.15
CA ALA A 29 9.20 -8.90 -5.89
C ALA A 29 8.89 -7.90 -6.99
N PHE A 30 8.47 -6.71 -6.59
CA PHE A 30 8.19 -5.61 -7.50
C PHE A 30 9.19 -4.49 -7.23
N VAL A 31 9.81 -3.96 -8.28
CA VAL A 31 10.76 -2.86 -8.18
C VAL A 31 10.35 -1.76 -9.15
N ASN A 32 10.07 -0.58 -8.60
CA ASN A 32 9.66 0.60 -9.38
C ASN A 32 8.46 0.31 -10.29
N GLU A 33 7.52 -0.49 -9.81
CA GLU A 33 6.28 -0.82 -10.51
C GLU A 33 5.10 -0.39 -9.64
N ASP A 34 4.02 -0.02 -10.30
CA ASP A 34 2.85 0.56 -9.64
C ASP A 34 1.62 -0.32 -9.88
N MET A 35 0.72 -0.35 -8.91
CA MET A 35 -0.47 -1.19 -8.99
C MET A 35 -1.54 -0.71 -8.01
N ALA A 36 -2.80 -1.06 -8.29
CA ALA A 36 -3.85 -0.95 -7.31
C ALA A 36 -3.80 -2.15 -6.37
N LEU A 37 -3.97 -1.91 -5.07
CA LEU A 37 -3.95 -3.01 -4.10
C LEU A 37 -5.03 -4.04 -4.38
N TYR A 38 -6.21 -3.58 -4.79
CA TYR A 38 -7.30 -4.49 -5.13
C TYR A 38 -6.95 -5.39 -6.32
N ASP A 39 -6.29 -4.87 -7.34
CA ASP A 39 -5.92 -5.65 -8.52
C ASP A 39 -4.97 -6.78 -8.14
N LEU A 40 -4.01 -6.51 -7.28
CA LEU A 40 -3.10 -7.54 -6.78
C LEU A 40 -3.85 -8.57 -5.94
N PHE A 41 -4.75 -8.13 -5.07
CA PHE A 41 -5.57 -9.04 -4.27
C PHE A 41 -6.47 -9.91 -5.14
N ALA A 42 -7.14 -9.31 -6.13
CA ALA A 42 -8.02 -10.04 -7.05
C ALA A 42 -7.24 -11.10 -7.84
N PHE A 43 -6.01 -10.79 -8.24
CA PHE A 43 -5.14 -11.77 -8.88
C PHE A 43 -4.90 -12.98 -7.97
N HIS A 44 -4.56 -12.75 -6.70
CA HIS A 44 -4.32 -13.84 -5.75
C HIS A 44 -5.59 -14.63 -5.46
N LEU A 45 -6.74 -13.97 -5.35
CA LEU A 45 -8.03 -14.66 -5.17
C LEU A 45 -8.31 -15.62 -6.31
N ARG A 46 -8.05 -15.23 -7.55
CA ARG A 46 -8.26 -16.11 -8.71
C ARG A 46 -7.33 -17.31 -8.71
N HIS A 47 -6.26 -17.27 -7.93
CA HIS A 47 -5.32 -18.37 -7.78
C HIS A 47 -5.48 -19.11 -6.44
N GLY A 48 -6.63 -18.95 -5.79
CA GLY A 48 -6.96 -19.67 -4.56
C GLY A 48 -6.30 -19.14 -3.31
N ARG A 49 -5.75 -17.93 -3.35
CA ARG A 49 -5.11 -17.31 -2.18
C ARG A 49 -5.99 -16.19 -1.65
N SER A 50 -6.24 -16.17 -0.35
CA SER A 50 -7.09 -15.18 0.29
C SER A 50 -6.31 -14.03 0.95
N MET A 51 -4.99 -14.00 0.78
CA MET A 51 -4.11 -12.99 1.34
C MET A 51 -3.01 -12.65 0.35
N ILE A 52 -2.48 -11.43 0.47
CA ILE A 52 -1.23 -11.04 -0.20
C ILE A 52 -0.11 -11.44 0.73
N GLU A 53 0.71 -12.41 0.35
CA GLU A 53 1.70 -13.02 1.25
C GLU A 53 3.09 -13.08 0.66
N GLY A 54 4.08 -12.68 1.46
CA GLY A 54 5.50 -12.92 1.17
C GLY A 54 6.05 -12.15 -0.02
N ILE A 55 5.52 -10.97 -0.30
CA ILE A 55 5.95 -10.15 -1.45
C ILE A 55 6.78 -8.98 -0.97
N THR A 56 7.83 -8.65 -1.70
CA THR A 56 8.66 -7.47 -1.46
C THR A 56 8.38 -6.39 -2.50
N PHE A 57 8.11 -5.18 -2.01
CA PHE A 57 7.86 -4.02 -2.86
C PHE A 57 8.95 -2.98 -2.60
N THR A 58 9.65 -2.56 -3.65
CA THR A 58 10.71 -1.55 -3.56
C THR A 58 10.43 -0.43 -4.55
N GLY A 59 10.30 0.79 -4.07
CA GLY A 59 10.05 1.95 -4.93
C GLY A 59 8.73 1.88 -5.69
N CYS A 60 7.72 1.22 -5.13
CA CYS A 60 6.43 1.02 -5.78
C CYS A 60 5.40 2.04 -5.29
N ARG A 61 4.45 2.39 -6.17
CA ARG A 61 3.24 3.11 -5.79
C ARG A 61 2.09 2.13 -5.72
N ILE A 62 1.45 2.05 -4.57
CA ILE A 62 0.30 1.17 -4.32
C ILE A 62 -0.92 2.05 -4.11
N GLU A 63 -1.96 1.84 -4.90
CA GLU A 63 -3.13 2.70 -4.92
C GLU A 63 -4.37 2.03 -4.34
N GLY A 64 -5.21 2.86 -3.73
CA GLY A 64 -6.59 2.53 -3.38
C GLY A 64 -7.59 3.07 -4.41
N PRO A 65 -8.85 3.28 -4.00
CA PRO A 65 -9.33 3.18 -2.62
C PRO A 65 -9.42 1.74 -2.11
N ALA A 66 -8.85 1.49 -0.95
CA ALA A 66 -8.91 0.19 -0.29
C ALA A 66 -8.43 0.33 1.16
N ILE A 67 -8.72 -0.67 1.97
CA ILE A 67 -8.22 -0.77 3.34
C ILE A 67 -7.30 -1.98 3.41
N MET A 68 -6.06 -1.75 3.84
CA MET A 68 -5.08 -2.82 4.05
C MET A 68 -5.18 -3.32 5.48
N LEU A 69 -5.41 -4.62 5.66
CA LEU A 69 -5.29 -5.27 6.96
C LEU A 69 -3.85 -5.77 7.11
N ILE A 70 -3.11 -5.12 7.98
CA ILE A 70 -1.69 -5.41 8.20
C ILE A 70 -1.57 -6.57 9.18
N LEU A 71 -1.10 -7.71 8.69
CA LEU A 71 -0.90 -8.92 9.48
C LEU A 71 0.59 -9.11 9.82
N PRO A 72 0.91 -9.99 10.78
CA PRO A 72 2.28 -10.14 11.27
C PRO A 72 3.31 -10.40 10.18
N GLY A 73 4.53 -9.89 10.39
CA GLY A 73 5.65 -10.06 9.47
C GLY A 73 5.68 -9.03 8.34
N THR A 74 4.68 -8.19 8.22
CA THR A 74 4.67 -7.09 7.25
C THR A 74 5.43 -5.90 7.83
N THR A 75 6.36 -5.36 7.05
CA THR A 75 7.23 -4.27 7.47
C THR A 75 7.20 -3.12 6.48
N PHE A 76 7.42 -1.91 7.00
CA PHE A 76 7.45 -0.69 6.23
C PHE A 76 8.76 0.06 6.53
N ASP A 77 9.48 0.42 5.48
CA ASP A 77 10.74 1.15 5.61
C ASP A 77 10.76 2.31 4.61
N ALA A 78 10.89 3.53 5.11
CA ALA A 78 10.89 4.76 4.30
C ALA A 78 9.66 4.85 3.38
N VAL A 79 8.49 4.58 3.93
CA VAL A 79 7.23 4.56 3.20
C VAL A 79 6.49 5.87 3.41
N ASN A 80 5.94 6.43 2.33
CA ASN A 80 4.98 7.52 2.40
C ASN A 80 3.58 6.92 2.42
N PHE A 81 2.86 7.07 3.55
CA PHE A 81 1.52 6.51 3.72
C PHE A 81 0.42 7.28 2.97
N GLY A 82 0.77 8.41 2.37
CA GLY A 82 -0.13 9.15 1.51
C GLY A 82 -0.77 10.37 2.18
N GLU A 83 -1.64 11.02 1.45
CA GLU A 83 -2.37 12.21 1.90
C GLU A 83 -3.32 11.85 3.03
N SER A 84 -3.17 12.50 4.17
CA SER A 84 -3.98 12.24 5.37
C SER A 84 -4.91 13.39 5.73
N LYS A 85 -4.98 14.41 4.92
CA LYS A 85 -5.75 15.63 5.22
C LYS A 85 -5.29 16.31 6.51
N GLY A 86 -3.98 16.22 6.79
CA GLY A 86 -3.35 16.88 7.94
C GLY A 86 -3.34 16.06 9.23
N ASP A 87 -3.97 14.90 9.25
CA ASP A 87 -4.01 14.03 10.44
C ASP A 87 -3.83 12.58 10.03
N ILE A 88 -2.71 11.99 10.43
CA ILE A 88 -2.40 10.58 10.11
C ILE A 88 -3.52 9.63 10.60
N GLY A 89 -4.26 10.00 11.63
CA GLY A 89 -5.39 9.21 12.12
C GLY A 89 -6.47 9.00 11.08
N ASN A 90 -6.56 9.85 10.06
CA ASN A 90 -7.51 9.67 8.96
C ASN A 90 -7.19 8.44 8.10
N LEU A 91 -5.99 7.90 8.20
CA LEU A 91 -5.58 6.71 7.46
C LEU A 91 -5.78 5.43 8.26
N VAL A 92 -6.11 5.52 9.55
CA VAL A 92 -6.11 4.37 10.45
C VAL A 92 -7.52 4.06 10.91
N LEU A 93 -7.90 2.78 10.76
CA LEU A 93 -9.19 2.25 11.18
C LEU A 93 -8.94 1.16 12.23
N ARG A 94 -9.55 1.30 13.42
CA ARG A 94 -9.38 0.31 14.48
C ARG A 94 -10.40 -0.80 14.31
N PRO A 95 -9.94 -2.07 14.19
CA PRO A 95 -10.86 -3.19 14.04
C PRO A 95 -11.44 -3.61 15.37
N VAL A 96 -12.58 -4.29 15.32
CA VAL A 96 -13.11 -4.98 16.49
C VAL A 96 -12.47 -6.36 16.56
N ARG A 97 -11.82 -6.68 17.69
CA ARG A 97 -11.18 -8.00 17.91
C ARG A 97 -10.16 -8.34 16.81
N ASN A 98 -9.43 -7.34 16.31
CA ASN A 98 -8.41 -7.52 15.27
C ASN A 98 -8.92 -8.14 13.97
N MET A 99 -10.22 -7.98 13.68
CA MET A 99 -10.83 -8.42 12.43
C MET A 99 -11.48 -7.26 11.71
N ALA A 100 -11.26 -7.17 10.41
CA ALA A 100 -11.87 -6.15 9.57
C ALA A 100 -12.35 -6.80 8.26
N ILE A 101 -13.64 -7.10 8.22
CA ILE A 101 -14.26 -7.67 7.00
C ILE A 101 -14.26 -6.60 5.92
N GLY A 102 -13.86 -6.99 4.71
CA GLY A 102 -13.75 -6.07 3.59
C GLY A 102 -12.38 -5.43 3.43
N ALA A 103 -11.48 -5.61 4.40
CA ALA A 103 -10.10 -5.19 4.25
C ALA A 103 -9.28 -6.26 3.51
N ILE A 104 -8.22 -5.82 2.85
CA ILE A 104 -7.34 -6.69 2.08
C ILE A 104 -6.20 -7.16 2.99
N PRO A 105 -6.10 -8.47 3.31
CA PRO A 105 -5.07 -8.96 4.21
C PRO A 105 -3.70 -9.01 3.53
N VAL A 106 -2.69 -8.51 4.24
CA VAL A 106 -1.30 -8.48 3.78
C VAL A 106 -0.43 -9.06 4.90
N ILE A 107 0.27 -10.15 4.62
CA ILE A 107 1.07 -10.86 5.62
C ILE A 107 2.48 -11.14 5.09
N ASN A 108 3.49 -10.99 5.95
CA ASN A 108 4.89 -11.26 5.61
C ASN A 108 5.38 -10.51 4.36
N CYS A 109 4.86 -9.31 4.13
CA CYS A 109 5.27 -8.46 3.02
C CYS A 109 6.23 -7.38 3.50
N THR A 110 7.08 -6.91 2.60
CA THR A 110 8.02 -5.83 2.88
C THR A 110 7.79 -4.69 1.90
N PHE A 111 7.62 -3.49 2.43
CA PHE A 111 7.49 -2.27 1.64
C PHE A 111 8.68 -1.36 1.93
N GLN A 112 9.50 -1.10 0.91
CA GLN A 112 10.69 -0.26 1.04
C GLN A 112 10.63 0.88 0.03
N ASN A 113 10.77 2.11 0.50
CA ASN A 113 10.76 3.31 -0.34
C ASN A 113 9.51 3.39 -1.22
N CYS A 114 8.38 2.95 -0.70
CA CYS A 114 7.12 2.92 -1.41
C CYS A 114 6.27 4.14 -1.09
N GLU A 115 5.29 4.39 -1.96
CA GLU A 115 4.29 5.42 -1.79
C GLU A 115 2.91 4.76 -1.81
N PHE A 116 2.10 5.04 -0.80
CA PHE A 116 0.69 4.65 -0.79
C PHE A 116 -0.17 5.85 -1.18
N HIS A 117 -1.22 5.59 -1.93
CA HIS A 117 -2.15 6.63 -2.36
C HIS A 117 -3.58 6.15 -2.16
N ALA A 118 -4.37 6.94 -1.41
CA ALA A 118 -5.78 6.64 -1.13
C ALA A 118 -5.98 5.28 -0.46
N LEU A 119 -5.10 4.89 0.45
CA LEU A 119 -5.21 3.67 1.24
C LEU A 119 -5.51 4.01 2.70
N GLY A 120 -6.41 3.24 3.31
CA GLY A 120 -6.57 3.18 4.74
C GLY A 120 -5.85 1.94 5.30
N PHE A 121 -5.61 1.92 6.60
CA PHE A 121 -4.86 0.85 7.26
C PHE A 121 -5.57 0.41 8.52
N THR A 122 -5.60 -0.89 8.72
CA THR A 122 -6.09 -1.50 9.94
C THR A 122 -5.16 -2.66 10.33
N GLY A 123 -5.26 -3.13 11.55
CA GLY A 123 -4.40 -4.18 12.06
C GLY A 123 -4.47 -4.23 13.58
N ASN A 124 -3.48 -4.87 14.22
CA ASN A 124 -3.43 -4.89 15.68
C ASN A 124 -3.01 -3.53 16.24
N GLU A 125 -3.23 -3.32 17.54
CA GLU A 125 -2.97 -2.03 18.18
C GLU A 125 -1.51 -1.62 18.09
N GLN A 126 -0.59 -2.58 18.14
CA GLN A 126 0.84 -2.26 18.06
C GLN A 126 1.19 -1.61 16.71
N ILE A 127 0.77 -2.22 15.60
CA ILE A 127 1.08 -1.67 14.28
C ILE A 127 0.37 -0.35 14.04
N LEU A 128 -0.88 -0.21 14.51
CA LEU A 128 -1.60 1.03 14.38
C LEU A 128 -0.95 2.16 15.17
N SER A 129 -0.44 1.86 16.36
CA SER A 129 0.30 2.82 17.17
C SER A 129 1.59 3.28 16.48
N GLU A 130 2.28 2.37 15.81
CA GLU A 130 3.48 2.71 15.05
C GLU A 130 3.17 3.66 13.88
N ILE A 131 2.07 3.41 13.17
CA ILE A 131 1.65 4.29 12.07
C ILE A 131 1.25 5.66 12.61
N LEU A 132 0.50 5.69 13.71
CA LEU A 132 0.05 6.95 14.32
C LEU A 132 1.19 7.79 14.88
N ALA A 133 2.33 7.18 15.18
CA ALA A 133 3.51 7.89 15.64
C ALA A 133 4.24 8.61 14.50
N ILE A 134 3.93 8.32 13.24
CA ILE A 134 4.52 8.98 12.08
C ILE A 134 3.89 10.37 11.94
N LYS A 135 4.73 11.38 11.69
CA LYS A 135 4.22 12.73 11.47
C LYS A 135 3.49 12.78 10.13
N ALA A 136 2.30 13.35 10.14
CA ALA A 136 1.55 13.57 8.92
C ALA A 136 2.32 14.47 7.96
N VAL A 137 2.36 14.09 6.68
CA VAL A 137 2.97 14.86 5.61
C VAL A 137 1.86 15.27 4.64
N GLY A 138 1.60 16.53 4.61
CA GLY A 138 0.59 17.06 3.67
C GLY A 138 -0.76 17.36 4.24
#